data_e8e371616bc4fa9076c1e761ea3db41b
#
_entry.id   e8e371616bc4fa9076c1e761ea3db41b
#
_cell.length_a   1.000
_cell.length_b   1.000
_cell.length_c   1.000
_cell.angle_alpha   90.00
_cell.angle_beta   90.00
_cell.angle_gamma   90.00
#
_symmetry.space_group_name_H-M   'P 1'
#
loop_
_entity.id
_entity.type
_entity.pdbx_description
1 polymer ?
#
loop_
_entity_poly.entity_id
_entity_poly.type
_entity_poly.pdbx_seq_one_letter_code
_entity_poly.pdbx_strand_id
1 'polypeptide(L)'
;PQTKAIPGELTGAAYPVGENFNVYGVWHSGDFAGWASSSLYMDDVKTTYDDTFNGWRPNDRHYWPKNGQMTFAAYSPSDVNAASHSYAANGLTLVGFQVEADAKNHVDVLYSKRSYNKEKASTDNVNTPYDEVDIDFMHALSSIQFTAKTAMNYGTTEIKLKKIAVYGVPGSDALGEKI
;
A
#
# COMPACT_ATOMS: atom_id res chain seq x y z
N PRO A 1 -15.92 -9.28 22.25
CA PRO A 1 -15.69 -10.09 21.06
C PRO A 1 -14.39 -9.58 20.44
N GLN A 2 -13.34 -10.41 20.50
CA GLN A 2 -12.12 -10.11 19.77
C GLN A 2 -12.44 -10.28 18.28
N THR A 3 -12.45 -9.20 17.53
CA THR A 3 -12.30 -9.24 16.10
C THR A 3 -10.93 -9.84 15.82
N LYS A 4 -10.90 -11.07 15.33
CA LYS A 4 -9.67 -11.71 14.89
C LYS A 4 -9.28 -10.95 13.62
N ALA A 5 -8.21 -10.15 13.67
CA ALA A 5 -7.62 -9.53 12.48
C ALA A 5 -7.31 -10.63 11.45
N ILE A 6 -7.51 -10.35 10.18
CA ILE A 6 -7.06 -11.23 9.11
C ILE A 6 -5.53 -11.28 9.20
N PRO A 7 -4.90 -12.47 9.16
CA PRO A 7 -3.45 -12.54 9.14
C PRO A 7 -2.89 -11.67 8.01
N GLY A 8 -1.93 -10.82 8.31
CA GLY A 8 -1.33 -9.88 7.38
C GLY A 8 -2.06 -8.54 7.20
N GLU A 9 -3.26 -8.37 7.80
CA GLU A 9 -3.97 -7.09 7.75
C GLU A 9 -3.23 -6.02 8.58
N LEU A 10 -2.89 -4.92 7.95
CA LEU A 10 -2.30 -3.75 8.59
C LEU A 10 -3.39 -2.86 9.17
N THR A 11 -3.60 -2.96 10.47
CA THR A 11 -4.61 -2.17 11.19
C THR A 11 -3.91 -1.15 12.07
N GLY A 12 -4.21 0.12 11.90
CA GLY A 12 -3.67 1.18 12.73
C GLY A 12 -3.54 2.52 12.00
N ALA A 13 -3.27 3.56 12.77
CA ALA A 13 -3.07 4.91 12.23
C ALA A 13 -1.64 5.15 11.71
N ALA A 14 -0.68 4.27 12.04
CA ALA A 14 0.71 4.38 11.63
C ALA A 14 1.15 3.12 10.88
N TYR A 15 1.94 3.31 9.83
CA TYR A 15 2.54 2.22 9.09
C TYR A 15 3.60 1.50 9.98
N PRO A 16 3.59 0.15 10.08
CA PRO A 16 4.44 -0.58 11.03
C PRO A 16 5.92 -0.53 10.64
N VAL A 17 6.79 -0.22 11.59
CA VAL A 17 8.26 -0.11 11.37
C VAL A 17 8.94 -1.40 10.91
N GLY A 18 8.31 -2.55 11.08
CA GLY A 18 8.82 -3.84 10.59
C GLY A 18 8.48 -4.14 9.13
N GLU A 19 7.61 -3.35 8.52
CA GLU A 19 7.18 -3.53 7.13
C GLU A 19 8.00 -2.65 6.19
N ASN A 20 7.90 -2.93 4.89
CA ASN A 20 8.59 -2.20 3.85
C ASN A 20 7.64 -1.88 2.72
N PHE A 21 7.91 -0.79 2.01
CA PHE A 21 7.13 -0.38 0.85
C PHE A 21 8.03 0.09 -0.28
N ASN A 22 7.50 0.14 -1.49
CA ASN A 22 8.21 0.67 -2.64
C ASN A 22 7.63 2.01 -3.07
N VAL A 23 8.52 2.88 -3.56
CA VAL A 23 8.18 4.25 -3.96
C VAL A 23 8.47 4.46 -5.43
N TYR A 24 7.54 5.10 -6.11
CA TYR A 24 7.71 5.72 -7.40
C TYR A 24 7.78 7.23 -7.23
N GLY A 25 8.67 7.89 -7.94
CA GLY A 25 8.81 9.34 -7.93
C GLY A 25 9.00 9.88 -9.34
N VAL A 26 8.23 10.86 -9.73
CA VAL A 26 8.34 11.54 -11.02
C VAL A 26 8.76 12.98 -10.83
N TRP A 27 9.75 13.42 -11.59
CA TRP A 27 10.19 14.80 -11.63
C TRP A 27 9.39 15.61 -12.67
N HIS A 28 9.12 16.87 -12.36
CA HIS A 28 8.46 17.82 -13.27
C HIS A 28 8.93 19.26 -12.98
N SER A 29 8.90 20.11 -14.01
CA SER A 29 9.43 21.49 -13.91
C SER A 29 8.43 22.51 -13.37
N GLY A 30 7.16 22.15 -13.24
CA GLY A 30 6.06 22.98 -12.73
C GLY A 30 5.05 22.06 -12.04
N ASP A 31 3.80 22.47 -11.93
CA ASP A 31 2.75 21.64 -11.36
C ASP A 31 2.62 20.29 -12.09
N PHE A 32 2.27 19.28 -11.34
CA PHE A 32 2.12 17.92 -11.86
C PHE A 32 1.02 17.86 -12.93
N ALA A 33 1.43 17.64 -14.18
CA ALA A 33 0.52 17.55 -15.32
C ALA A 33 0.15 16.12 -15.70
N GLY A 34 0.89 15.12 -15.18
CA GLY A 34 0.64 13.71 -15.44
C GLY A 34 1.86 12.83 -15.18
N TRP A 35 1.63 11.54 -15.11
CA TRP A 35 2.67 10.55 -14.88
C TRP A 35 3.27 10.12 -16.22
N ALA A 36 4.52 10.47 -16.46
CA ALA A 36 5.25 10.08 -17.66
C ALA A 36 6.48 9.25 -17.29
N SER A 37 6.67 8.12 -17.94
CA SER A 37 7.84 7.24 -17.70
C SER A 37 9.17 7.92 -18.01
N SER A 38 9.19 8.88 -18.92
CA SER A 38 10.39 9.67 -19.24
C SER A 38 10.86 10.62 -18.14
N SER A 39 10.00 10.89 -17.15
CA SER A 39 10.29 11.75 -16.00
C SER A 39 10.44 10.94 -14.71
N LEU A 40 10.49 9.61 -14.80
CA LEU A 40 10.60 8.73 -13.65
C LEU A 40 12.00 8.89 -13.03
N TYR A 41 12.04 9.36 -11.80
CA TYR A 41 13.24 9.62 -11.03
C TYR A 41 13.51 8.52 -10.00
N MET A 42 12.44 7.99 -9.41
CA MET A 42 12.45 6.81 -8.55
C MET A 42 11.52 5.77 -9.18
N ASP A 43 12.05 4.59 -9.45
CA ASP A 43 11.34 3.49 -10.09
C ASP A 43 11.38 2.27 -9.17
N ASP A 44 10.26 1.95 -8.54
CA ASP A 44 10.10 0.78 -7.67
C ASP A 44 11.14 0.71 -6.53
N VAL A 45 11.45 1.86 -5.94
CA VAL A 45 12.53 1.99 -4.95
C VAL A 45 12.06 1.51 -3.58
N LYS A 46 12.70 0.43 -3.09
CA LYS A 46 12.41 -0.11 -1.76
C LYS A 46 12.78 0.89 -0.66
N THR A 47 11.85 1.07 0.28
CA THR A 47 11.95 1.98 1.40
C THR A 47 11.78 1.19 2.70
N THR A 48 12.72 1.37 3.62
CA THR A 48 12.75 0.70 4.93
C THR A 48 12.82 1.71 6.06
N TYR A 49 12.41 1.30 7.25
CA TYR A 49 12.56 2.12 8.43
C TYR A 49 14.03 2.17 8.88
N ASP A 50 14.49 3.36 9.21
CA ASP A 50 15.84 3.61 9.72
C ASP A 50 15.75 4.18 11.13
N ASP A 51 16.12 3.37 12.12
CA ASP A 51 16.07 3.72 13.55
C ASP A 51 16.97 4.93 13.89
N THR A 52 18.05 5.13 13.13
CA THR A 52 18.98 6.25 13.36
C THR A 52 18.32 7.58 13.05
N PHE A 53 17.45 7.62 12.04
CA PHE A 53 16.74 8.81 11.61
C PHE A 53 15.30 8.87 12.09
N ASN A 54 14.85 7.79 12.76
CA ASN A 54 13.46 7.65 13.21
C ASN A 54 12.45 7.91 12.09
N GLY A 55 12.68 7.30 10.91
CA GLY A 55 11.86 7.52 9.73
C GLY A 55 12.14 6.55 8.59
N TRP A 56 11.27 6.60 7.59
CA TRP A 56 11.35 5.76 6.40
C TRP A 56 12.33 6.35 5.39
N ARG A 57 13.22 5.51 4.85
CA ARG A 57 14.23 5.95 3.88
C ARG A 57 14.35 4.98 2.71
N PRO A 58 14.52 5.49 1.49
CA PRO A 58 14.90 4.67 0.35
C PRO A 58 16.21 3.93 0.62
N ASN A 59 16.26 2.64 0.28
CA ASN A 59 17.48 1.84 0.46
C ASN A 59 18.62 2.36 -0.41
N ASP A 60 18.28 2.84 -1.61
CA ASP A 60 19.23 3.53 -2.48
C ASP A 60 19.20 5.02 -2.21
N ARG A 61 20.39 5.64 -2.30
CA ARG A 61 20.51 7.06 -2.05
C ARG A 61 19.96 7.87 -3.21
N HIS A 62 18.88 8.61 -2.96
CA HIS A 62 18.29 9.57 -3.88
C HIS A 62 18.49 10.99 -3.34
N TYR A 63 18.75 11.93 -4.23
CA TYR A 63 18.90 13.33 -3.89
C TYR A 63 17.75 14.13 -4.48
N TRP A 64 17.32 15.16 -3.78
CA TRP A 64 16.35 16.09 -4.36
C TRP A 64 16.89 16.71 -5.64
N PRO A 65 16.09 16.82 -6.70
CA PRO A 65 16.45 17.57 -7.89
C PRO A 65 16.82 19.00 -7.54
N LYS A 66 17.79 19.55 -8.28
CA LYS A 66 18.24 20.93 -8.06
C LYS A 66 17.13 21.95 -8.31
N ASN A 67 16.29 21.67 -9.29
CA ASN A 67 15.16 22.50 -9.71
C ASN A 67 13.96 21.62 -9.97
N GLY A 68 12.75 22.22 -9.96
CA GLY A 68 11.49 21.53 -10.20
C GLY A 68 10.96 20.84 -8.96
N GLN A 69 9.95 20.03 -9.17
CA GLN A 69 9.16 19.39 -8.13
C GLN A 69 9.12 17.87 -8.35
N MET A 70 8.73 17.15 -7.33
CA MET A 70 8.54 15.71 -7.34
C MET A 70 7.10 15.37 -6.96
N THR A 71 6.53 14.38 -7.62
CA THR A 71 5.28 13.74 -7.19
C THR A 71 5.57 12.29 -6.89
N PHE A 72 5.11 11.80 -5.74
CA PHE A 72 5.38 10.46 -5.27
C PHE A 72 4.12 9.62 -5.19
N ALA A 73 4.32 8.31 -5.34
CA ALA A 73 3.34 7.28 -5.04
C ALA A 73 4.05 6.06 -4.47
N ALA A 74 3.34 5.24 -3.71
CA ALA A 74 3.92 4.07 -3.06
C ALA A 74 2.94 2.90 -3.02
N TYR A 75 3.48 1.68 -2.83
CA TYR A 75 2.70 0.49 -2.53
C TYR A 75 3.42 -0.39 -1.52
N SER A 76 2.67 -1.22 -0.83
CA SER A 76 3.14 -2.16 0.20
C SER A 76 2.39 -3.51 0.06
N PRO A 77 3.03 -4.62 0.44
CA PRO A 77 4.43 -4.74 0.83
C PRO A 77 5.38 -4.63 -0.36
N SER A 78 6.65 -4.35 -0.09
CA SER A 78 7.68 -4.19 -1.12
C SER A 78 7.94 -5.47 -1.94
N ASP A 79 7.59 -6.63 -1.41
CA ASP A 79 7.77 -7.96 -1.96
C ASP A 79 6.44 -8.63 -2.34
N VAL A 80 5.41 -7.82 -2.63
CA VAL A 80 4.12 -8.36 -3.08
C VAL A 80 4.32 -9.33 -4.25
N ASN A 81 3.72 -10.51 -4.14
CA ASN A 81 3.85 -11.56 -5.15
C ASN A 81 3.09 -11.21 -6.43
N ALA A 82 3.76 -10.52 -7.33
CA ALA A 82 3.28 -10.19 -8.67
C ALA A 82 4.41 -10.40 -9.69
N ALA A 83 4.06 -10.71 -10.93
CA ALA A 83 5.04 -10.93 -12.00
C ALA A 83 5.76 -9.63 -12.39
N SER A 84 5.08 -8.50 -12.29
CA SER A 84 5.67 -7.16 -12.43
C SER A 84 4.85 -6.10 -11.71
N HIS A 85 5.52 -5.01 -11.37
CA HIS A 85 4.95 -3.83 -10.75
C HIS A 85 5.22 -2.62 -11.64
N SER A 86 4.27 -1.72 -11.74
CA SER A 86 4.48 -0.45 -12.43
C SER A 86 3.53 0.62 -11.92
N TYR A 87 3.91 1.86 -12.09
CA TYR A 87 3.05 3.00 -11.79
C TYR A 87 2.95 3.91 -13.01
N ALA A 88 1.73 4.24 -13.39
CA ALA A 88 1.44 5.05 -14.56
C ALA A 88 0.33 6.09 -14.27
N ALA A 89 -0.17 6.75 -15.29
CA ALA A 89 -1.22 7.76 -15.16
C ALA A 89 -2.50 7.23 -14.49
N ASN A 90 -2.83 5.97 -14.73
CA ASN A 90 -3.99 5.26 -14.17
C ASN A 90 -3.74 4.64 -12.79
N GLY A 91 -2.52 4.73 -12.24
CA GLY A 91 -2.15 4.24 -10.91
C GLY A 91 -1.22 3.04 -10.91
N LEU A 92 -1.22 2.31 -9.79
CA LEU A 92 -0.45 1.09 -9.58
C LEU A 92 -1.03 -0.06 -10.42
N THR A 93 -0.16 -0.80 -11.06
CA THR A 93 -0.49 -2.06 -11.74
C THR A 93 0.37 -3.18 -11.18
N LEU A 94 -0.27 -4.24 -10.71
CA LEU A 94 0.35 -5.47 -10.21
C LEU A 94 -0.06 -6.62 -11.14
N VAL A 95 0.81 -6.97 -12.08
CA VAL A 95 0.52 -8.02 -13.05
C VAL A 95 0.67 -9.40 -12.41
N GLY A 96 -0.34 -10.25 -12.56
CA GLY A 96 -0.30 -11.62 -12.05
C GLY A 96 -0.43 -11.75 -10.53
N PHE A 97 -0.78 -10.65 -9.82
CA PHE A 97 -1.12 -10.75 -8.40
C PHE A 97 -2.36 -11.63 -8.22
N GLN A 98 -2.29 -12.54 -7.27
CA GLN A 98 -3.38 -13.44 -6.92
C GLN A 98 -3.59 -13.43 -5.41
N VAL A 99 -4.85 -13.38 -5.00
CA VAL A 99 -5.22 -13.58 -3.59
C VAL A 99 -5.10 -15.07 -3.29
N GLU A 100 -4.30 -15.42 -2.31
CA GLU A 100 -4.06 -16.81 -1.91
C GLU A 100 -5.35 -17.50 -1.46
N ALA A 101 -5.48 -18.80 -1.76
CA ALA A 101 -6.64 -19.58 -1.37
C ALA A 101 -6.72 -19.81 0.15
N ASP A 102 -5.57 -19.90 0.83
CA ASP A 102 -5.49 -20.00 2.28
C ASP A 102 -5.40 -18.60 2.91
N ALA A 103 -6.40 -18.25 3.69
CA ALA A 103 -6.47 -16.95 4.39
C ALA A 103 -5.25 -16.65 5.28
N LYS A 104 -4.47 -17.66 5.68
CA LYS A 104 -3.24 -17.46 6.45
C LYS A 104 -2.12 -16.81 5.63
N ASN A 105 -2.20 -16.97 4.31
CA ASN A 105 -1.22 -16.46 3.37
C ASN A 105 -1.71 -15.18 2.66
N HIS A 106 -2.86 -14.64 3.08
CA HIS A 106 -3.35 -13.40 2.53
C HIS A 106 -2.36 -12.26 2.82
N VAL A 107 -2.08 -11.49 1.80
CA VAL A 107 -1.26 -10.28 1.87
C VAL A 107 -2.18 -9.07 1.76
N ASP A 108 -2.06 -8.14 2.68
CA ASP A 108 -2.76 -6.87 2.65
C ASP A 108 -1.99 -5.90 1.75
N VAL A 109 -2.48 -5.75 0.53
CA VAL A 109 -1.87 -4.83 -0.44
C VAL A 109 -2.37 -3.43 -0.18
N LEU A 110 -1.43 -2.53 0.05
CA LEU A 110 -1.70 -1.11 0.23
C LEU A 110 -1.18 -0.33 -0.97
N TYR A 111 -1.83 0.78 -1.29
CA TYR A 111 -1.35 1.78 -2.23
C TYR A 111 -1.52 3.18 -1.64
N SER A 112 -0.64 4.09 -2.01
CA SER A 112 -0.75 5.46 -1.52
C SER A 112 -1.56 6.36 -2.45
N LYS A 113 -2.15 7.39 -1.87
CA LYS A 113 -2.48 8.60 -2.63
C LYS A 113 -1.18 9.21 -3.17
N ARG A 114 -1.28 9.97 -4.26
CA ARG A 114 -0.14 10.72 -4.78
C ARG A 114 0.18 11.90 -3.87
N SER A 115 1.45 12.01 -3.47
CA SER A 115 1.98 13.20 -2.81
C SER A 115 2.51 14.16 -3.87
N TYR A 116 1.68 15.15 -4.20
CA TYR A 116 1.92 16.05 -5.34
C TYR A 116 2.88 17.19 -5.02
N ASN A 117 3.61 17.62 -6.05
CA ASN A 117 4.33 18.90 -6.10
C ASN A 117 5.24 19.14 -4.88
N LYS A 118 6.01 18.13 -4.50
CA LYS A 118 6.97 18.24 -3.40
C LYS A 118 8.26 18.87 -3.89
N GLU A 119 8.74 19.84 -3.13
CA GLU A 119 9.98 20.54 -3.39
C GLU A 119 10.99 20.24 -2.28
N LYS A 120 12.27 20.41 -2.61
CA LYS A 120 13.30 20.42 -1.59
C LYS A 120 13.02 21.54 -0.58
N ALA A 121 13.06 21.22 0.71
CA ALA A 121 12.92 22.24 1.75
C ALA A 121 14.02 23.29 1.64
N SER A 122 13.67 24.53 1.95
CA SER A 122 14.66 25.61 2.02
C SER A 122 15.73 25.26 3.07
N THR A 123 17.00 25.44 2.73
CA THR A 123 18.12 25.20 3.65
C THR A 123 18.12 26.07 4.90
N ASP A 124 17.21 27.02 4.97
CA ASP A 124 17.08 27.95 6.11
C ASP A 124 16.31 27.37 7.29
N ASN A 125 15.67 26.22 7.13
CA ASN A 125 14.96 25.57 8.21
C ASN A 125 15.82 24.52 8.93
N VAL A 126 16.59 24.97 9.92
CA VAL A 126 17.46 24.13 10.76
C VAL A 126 16.72 23.08 11.61
N ASN A 127 15.39 23.19 11.71
CA ASN A 127 14.57 22.31 12.55
C ASN A 127 14.04 21.08 11.82
N THR A 128 14.11 21.06 10.48
CA THR A 128 13.75 19.90 9.65
C THR A 128 14.90 19.61 8.69
N PRO A 129 15.98 18.95 9.16
CA PRO A 129 17.17 18.70 8.36
C PRO A 129 16.94 17.74 7.19
N TYR A 130 15.76 17.14 7.12
CA TYR A 130 15.36 16.19 6.08
C TYR A 130 14.02 16.62 5.49
N ASP A 131 13.95 16.57 4.17
CA ASP A 131 12.72 16.79 3.42
C ASP A 131 11.81 15.56 3.61
N GLU A 132 10.73 15.73 4.35
CA GLU A 132 9.75 14.68 4.60
C GLU A 132 8.65 14.71 3.55
N VAL A 133 8.23 13.53 3.13
CA VAL A 133 7.10 13.34 2.22
C VAL A 133 6.08 12.46 2.89
N ASP A 134 4.89 13.01 3.14
CA ASP A 134 3.78 12.23 3.69
C ASP A 134 3.29 11.21 2.67
N ILE A 135 3.19 9.96 3.09
CA ILE A 135 2.66 8.85 2.31
C ILE A 135 1.43 8.30 3.03
N ASP A 136 0.26 8.56 2.47
CA ASP A 136 -1.02 8.07 3.00
C ASP A 136 -1.41 6.76 2.31
N PHE A 137 -1.38 5.67 3.03
CA PHE A 137 -1.75 4.36 2.50
C PHE A 137 -3.25 4.06 2.62
N MET A 138 -3.75 3.35 1.63
CA MET A 138 -5.11 2.80 1.58
C MET A 138 -5.05 1.32 1.20
N HIS A 139 -6.00 0.52 1.71
CA HIS A 139 -6.14 -0.88 1.32
C HIS A 139 -6.59 -1.00 -0.14
N ALA A 140 -5.89 -1.82 -0.92
CA ALA A 140 -6.27 -2.14 -2.29
C ALA A 140 -7.36 -3.22 -2.35
N LEU A 141 -7.43 -4.07 -1.32
CA LEU A 141 -8.34 -5.18 -1.22
C LEU A 141 -9.44 -4.90 -0.19
N SER A 142 -10.60 -5.53 -0.39
CA SER A 142 -11.70 -5.47 0.57
C SER A 142 -11.72 -6.70 1.46
N SER A 143 -11.86 -6.50 2.76
CA SER A 143 -12.08 -7.57 3.75
C SER A 143 -13.57 -7.85 3.90
N ILE A 144 -13.95 -9.14 3.91
CA ILE A 144 -15.33 -9.59 4.14
C ILE A 144 -15.37 -10.39 5.43
N GLN A 145 -16.20 -9.95 6.37
CA GLN A 145 -16.46 -10.65 7.63
C GLN A 145 -17.91 -11.09 7.72
N PHE A 146 -18.13 -12.33 8.16
CA PHE A 146 -19.45 -12.86 8.42
C PHE A 146 -19.69 -13.03 9.92
N THR A 147 -20.81 -12.52 10.39
CA THR A 147 -21.28 -12.74 11.76
C THR A 147 -22.58 -13.52 11.73
N ALA A 148 -22.56 -14.75 12.23
CA ALA A 148 -23.76 -15.56 12.39
C ALA A 148 -24.36 -15.38 13.79
N LYS A 149 -25.63 -15.10 13.86
CA LYS A 149 -26.39 -14.98 15.13
C LYS A 149 -27.63 -15.87 15.07
N THR A 150 -28.01 -16.45 16.20
CA THR A 150 -29.30 -17.12 16.33
C THR A 150 -30.36 -16.12 16.80
N ALA A 151 -31.55 -16.16 16.19
CA ALA A 151 -32.67 -15.31 16.58
C ALA A 151 -33.41 -15.81 17.83
N MET A 152 -33.17 -17.04 18.22
CA MET A 152 -33.86 -17.68 19.38
C MET A 152 -32.81 -18.27 20.34
N ASN A 153 -33.19 -18.32 21.62
CA ASN A 153 -32.39 -19.03 22.62
C ASN A 153 -32.90 -20.51 22.65
N TYR A 154 -32.06 -21.41 22.16
CA TYR A 154 -32.38 -22.85 22.12
C TYR A 154 -31.94 -23.62 23.38
N GLY A 155 -31.68 -22.93 24.49
CA GLY A 155 -31.23 -23.54 25.73
C GLY A 155 -29.83 -24.16 25.59
N THR A 156 -29.73 -25.47 25.82
CA THR A 156 -28.49 -26.24 25.73
C THR A 156 -28.16 -26.77 24.33
N THR A 157 -29.01 -26.51 23.34
CA THR A 157 -28.81 -27.01 21.99
C THR A 157 -27.70 -26.25 21.28
N GLU A 158 -26.64 -26.95 20.93
CA GLU A 158 -25.52 -26.36 20.14
C GLU A 158 -25.90 -26.29 18.65
N ILE A 159 -25.82 -25.09 18.08
CA ILE A 159 -26.01 -24.86 16.66
C ILE A 159 -24.63 -24.70 16.01
N LYS A 160 -24.26 -25.63 15.11
CA LYS A 160 -23.00 -25.61 14.38
C LYS A 160 -23.21 -25.10 12.97
N LEU A 161 -22.57 -23.97 12.65
CA LEU A 161 -22.45 -23.49 11.27
C LEU A 161 -21.39 -24.34 10.56
N LYS A 162 -21.82 -25.13 9.56
CA LYS A 162 -20.89 -26.03 8.84
C LYS A 162 -20.18 -25.38 7.68
N LYS A 163 -20.82 -24.41 7.01
CA LYS A 163 -20.27 -23.78 5.81
C LYS A 163 -20.93 -22.43 5.55
N ILE A 164 -20.14 -21.45 5.19
CA ILE A 164 -20.57 -20.22 4.51
C ILE A 164 -19.96 -20.28 3.11
N ALA A 165 -20.74 -19.97 2.08
CA ALA A 165 -20.26 -19.88 0.71
C ALA A 165 -20.62 -18.51 0.13
N VAL A 166 -19.67 -17.88 -0.54
CA VAL A 166 -19.84 -16.63 -1.26
C VAL A 166 -19.75 -16.96 -2.75
N TYR A 167 -20.75 -16.52 -3.51
CA TYR A 167 -20.83 -16.75 -4.96
C TYR A 167 -20.69 -15.43 -5.70
N GLY A 168 -20.19 -15.50 -6.94
CA GLY A 168 -20.05 -14.33 -7.81
C GLY A 168 -18.86 -13.44 -7.48
N VAL A 169 -17.93 -13.93 -6.64
CA VAL A 169 -16.62 -13.28 -6.48
C VAL A 169 -15.84 -13.56 -7.75
N PRO A 170 -15.29 -12.54 -8.43
CA PRO A 170 -14.42 -12.76 -9.58
C PRO A 170 -13.25 -13.67 -9.21
N GLY A 171 -12.96 -14.65 -10.07
CA GLY A 171 -11.77 -15.50 -9.90
C GLY A 171 -10.48 -14.70 -10.03
N SER A 172 -9.37 -15.34 -9.73
CA SER A 172 -8.02 -14.74 -9.79
C SER A 172 -7.72 -14.04 -11.14
N ASP A 173 -8.26 -14.58 -12.22
CA ASP A 173 -8.06 -14.03 -13.57
C ASP A 173 -8.81 -12.70 -13.81
N ALA A 174 -9.87 -12.44 -13.05
CA ALA A 174 -10.65 -11.22 -13.17
C ALA A 174 -10.14 -10.07 -12.28
N LEU A 175 -9.34 -10.36 -11.26
CA LEU A 175 -8.75 -9.37 -10.37
C LEU A 175 -7.50 -8.72 -10.98
N GLY A 176 -6.82 -9.42 -11.89
CA GLY A 176 -5.64 -8.90 -12.59
C GLY A 176 -5.91 -7.77 -13.58
N GLU A 177 -7.18 -7.53 -13.95
CA GLU A 177 -7.55 -6.51 -14.95
C GLU A 177 -8.25 -5.27 -14.35
N LYS A 178 -8.49 -5.19 -13.03
CA LYS A 178 -9.35 -4.14 -12.44
C LYS A 178 -8.83 -3.47 -11.18
N ILE A 179 -7.55 -3.55 -10.88
CA ILE A 179 -6.98 -2.75 -9.77
C ILE A 179 -6.20 -1.58 -10.33
#